data_969a3d0e9d9ff3a94c9f4fc0a690e28f
#
_entry.id   969a3d0e9d9ff3a94c9f4fc0a690e28f
#
_cell.length_a   1.000
_cell.length_b   1.000
_cell.length_c   1.000
_cell.angle_alpha   90.00
_cell.angle_beta   90.00
_cell.angle_gamma   90.00
#
_symmetry.space_group_name_H-M   'P 1'
#
loop_
_entity.id
_entity.type
_entity.pdbx_description
1 polymer ?
#
loop_
_entity_poly.entity_id
_entity_poly.type
_entity_poly.pdbx_seq_one_letter_code
_entity_poly.pdbx_strand_id
1 'polypeptide(L)'
;MPDPRLTTLPAPARARLLARFGPAVDAWCEALPEQVAELAERWGVEPLAAGGGGTSRVFRCRRRVDERAVWLKVTPDPQVAAEEAEALAGWERTASVAGLLAADPGAGALLLDGVEPGTPVRGQEWEPAQVAALLRELRESGPDQAPGEGSALRPLAHRVGLLFGLALRRAGPDGPDAEIRLRRARAQALELAASAPGAGLVHGDLHAANVLRGPGGRLVAIDPRPAWGDPDFDAVDWALEGVSTPEALRERTALLAGLVPGLDADRVHAWAHALGALLAAPAARAGHDDARTRFLLGLGG
;
A
#
# COMPACT_ATOMS: atom_id res chain seq x y z
N MET A 1 10.39 24.96 16.76
CA MET A 1 11.11 23.70 16.49
C MET A 1 10.27 22.55 16.98
N PRO A 2 10.02 21.50 16.19
CA PRO A 2 9.33 20.32 16.68
C PRO A 2 10.10 19.67 17.85
N ASP A 3 9.39 18.98 18.74
CA ASP A 3 10.04 18.26 19.84
C ASP A 3 11.05 17.26 19.26
N PRO A 4 12.34 17.30 19.64
CA PRO A 4 13.35 16.35 19.16
C PRO A 4 12.97 14.89 19.37
N ARG A 5 12.13 14.58 20.37
CA ARG A 5 11.64 13.22 20.63
C ARG A 5 10.75 12.69 19.51
N LEU A 6 10.05 13.55 18.77
CA LEU A 6 9.18 13.15 17.65
C LEU A 6 10.00 12.81 16.41
N THR A 7 11.07 13.55 16.16
CA THR A 7 11.89 13.40 14.96
C THR A 7 13.01 12.36 15.10
N THR A 8 13.39 12.01 16.34
CA THR A 8 14.33 10.92 16.58
C THR A 8 13.72 9.59 16.13
N LEU A 9 14.42 8.86 15.26
CA LEU A 9 13.98 7.56 14.78
C LEU A 9 14.29 6.47 15.81
N PRO A 10 13.28 5.71 16.28
CA PRO A 10 13.53 4.50 17.07
C PRO A 10 14.38 3.49 16.29
N ALA A 11 15.27 2.76 16.97
CA ALA A 11 16.17 1.79 16.33
C ALA A 11 15.44 0.78 15.39
N PRO A 12 14.25 0.23 15.74
CA PRO A 12 13.53 -0.65 14.81
C PRO A 12 13.04 0.06 13.54
N ALA A 13 12.67 1.34 13.61
CA ALA A 13 12.26 2.11 12.44
C ALA A 13 13.45 2.39 11.52
N ARG A 14 14.60 2.82 12.09
CA ARG A 14 15.85 3.00 11.33
C ARG A 14 16.29 1.71 10.66
N ALA A 15 16.25 0.57 11.36
CA ALA A 15 16.61 -0.71 10.79
C ALA A 15 15.73 -1.11 9.58
N ARG A 16 14.43 -0.82 9.61
CA ARG A 16 13.53 -1.06 8.46
C ARG A 16 13.88 -0.19 7.25
N LEU A 17 14.17 1.08 7.47
CA LEU A 17 14.60 2.01 6.41
C LEU A 17 15.94 1.59 5.80
N LEU A 18 16.92 1.22 6.65
CA LEU A 18 18.22 0.68 6.20
C LEU A 18 18.05 -0.59 5.36
N ALA A 19 17.18 -1.51 5.80
CA ALA A 19 16.90 -2.74 5.06
C ALA A 19 16.22 -2.49 3.70
N ARG A 20 15.50 -1.38 3.56
CA ARG A 20 14.77 -0.99 2.35
C ARG A 20 15.63 -0.18 1.39
N PHE A 21 16.30 0.85 1.89
CA PHE A 21 16.98 1.87 1.09
C PHE A 21 18.51 1.78 1.13
N GLY A 22 19.06 0.94 2.01
CA GLY A 22 20.50 0.79 2.17
C GLY A 22 21.13 1.90 3.04
N PRO A 23 22.48 1.90 3.16
CA PRO A 23 23.22 2.79 4.08
C PRO A 23 23.04 4.29 3.80
N ALA A 24 22.73 4.65 2.56
CA ALA A 24 22.52 6.07 2.19
C ALA A 24 21.38 6.75 2.98
N VAL A 25 20.46 5.96 3.56
CA VAL A 25 19.37 6.48 4.38
C VAL A 25 19.84 7.08 5.72
N ASP A 26 21.06 6.79 6.16
CA ASP A 26 21.56 7.32 7.43
C ASP A 26 21.68 8.86 7.42
N ALA A 27 22.17 9.44 6.34
CA ALA A 27 22.23 10.88 6.18
C ALA A 27 20.83 11.54 6.19
N TRP A 28 19.85 10.89 5.58
CA TRP A 28 18.45 11.32 5.63
C TRP A 28 17.88 11.25 7.06
N CYS A 29 18.20 10.19 7.82
CA CYS A 29 17.78 10.07 9.20
C CYS A 29 18.33 11.20 10.09
N GLU A 30 19.57 11.65 9.83
CA GLU A 30 20.22 12.75 10.53
C GLU A 30 19.60 14.11 10.16
N ALA A 31 19.24 14.31 8.90
CA ALA A 31 18.61 15.54 8.41
C ALA A 31 17.11 15.65 8.73
N LEU A 32 16.45 14.53 9.09
CA LEU A 32 15.01 14.47 9.30
C LEU A 32 14.45 15.52 10.28
N PRO A 33 15.08 15.81 11.44
CA PRO A 33 14.58 16.82 12.37
C PRO A 33 14.48 18.23 11.74
N GLU A 34 15.48 18.63 10.98
CA GLU A 34 15.53 19.93 10.30
C GLU A 34 14.50 19.96 9.16
N GLN A 35 14.46 18.92 8.35
CA GLN A 35 13.49 18.76 7.26
C GLN A 35 12.04 18.86 7.76
N VAL A 36 11.70 18.16 8.86
CA VAL A 36 10.35 18.21 9.45
C VAL A 36 10.03 19.61 9.99
N ALA A 37 11.00 20.30 10.60
CA ALA A 37 10.80 21.66 11.09
C ALA A 37 10.51 22.65 9.95
N GLU A 38 11.25 22.56 8.86
CA GLU A 38 11.08 23.39 7.67
C GLU A 38 9.73 23.15 7.00
N LEU A 39 9.37 21.87 6.79
CA LEU A 39 8.08 21.49 6.19
C LEU A 39 6.90 21.91 7.07
N ALA A 40 7.00 21.74 8.38
CA ALA A 40 5.96 22.13 9.33
C ALA A 40 5.73 23.65 9.33
N GLU A 41 6.76 24.44 9.23
CA GLU A 41 6.64 25.91 9.10
C GLU A 41 6.03 26.30 7.75
N ARG A 42 6.55 25.75 6.66
CA ARG A 42 6.09 26.03 5.30
C ARG A 42 4.61 25.69 5.11
N TRP A 43 4.14 24.58 5.68
CA TRP A 43 2.75 24.12 5.53
C TRP A 43 1.83 24.52 6.69
N GLY A 44 2.31 25.31 7.63
CA GLY A 44 1.52 25.84 8.73
C GLY A 44 0.97 24.77 9.66
N VAL A 45 1.74 23.72 9.94
CA VAL A 45 1.34 22.61 10.80
C VAL A 45 2.23 22.48 12.03
N GLU A 46 1.72 21.81 13.05
CA GLU A 46 2.43 21.51 14.31
C GLU A 46 2.48 19.98 14.51
N PRO A 47 3.65 19.33 14.44
CA PRO A 47 3.79 17.92 14.73
C PRO A 47 3.51 17.61 16.20
N LEU A 48 2.60 16.65 16.45
CA LEU A 48 2.14 16.26 17.79
C LEU A 48 2.57 14.85 18.18
N ALA A 49 2.63 13.94 17.21
CA ALA A 49 3.02 12.55 17.43
C ALA A 49 3.70 12.01 16.19
N ALA A 50 4.53 10.99 16.36
CA ALA A 50 5.23 10.35 15.27
C ALA A 50 4.94 8.85 15.22
N GLY A 51 4.70 8.36 14.01
CA GLY A 51 4.57 6.95 13.67
C GLY A 51 5.49 6.60 12.50
N GLY A 52 5.39 5.39 11.99
CA GLY A 52 6.17 5.09 10.81
C GLY A 52 5.88 3.72 10.22
N GLY A 53 5.83 3.69 8.90
CA GLY A 53 5.80 2.49 8.08
C GLY A 53 7.20 1.96 7.78
N GLY A 54 7.25 1.05 6.80
CA GLY A 54 8.51 0.46 6.32
C GLY A 54 9.32 1.35 5.37
N THR A 55 8.71 2.42 4.84
CA THR A 55 9.29 3.24 3.75
C THR A 55 9.23 4.75 4.02
N SER A 56 8.60 5.17 5.10
CA SER A 56 8.40 6.59 5.43
C SER A 56 8.32 6.81 6.93
N ARG A 57 8.47 8.06 7.33
CA ARG A 57 8.12 8.54 8.65
C ARG A 57 6.87 9.39 8.55
N VAL A 58 5.92 9.20 9.48
CA VAL A 58 4.63 9.88 9.46
C VAL A 58 4.45 10.62 10.77
N PHE A 59 3.99 11.87 10.68
CA PHE A 59 3.73 12.71 11.83
C PHE A 59 2.27 13.12 11.85
N ARG A 60 1.57 12.81 12.94
CA ARG A 60 0.27 13.43 13.19
C ARG A 60 0.51 14.88 13.55
N CYS A 61 -0.09 15.77 12.80
CA CYS A 61 0.04 17.19 12.98
C CYS A 61 -1.31 17.85 13.24
N ARG A 62 -1.26 19.04 13.79
CA ARG A 62 -2.38 19.98 13.90
C ARG A 62 -2.16 21.11 12.90
N ARG A 63 -3.13 21.39 12.05
CA ARG A 63 -3.07 22.51 11.12
C ARG A 63 -3.37 23.80 11.87
N ARG A 64 -2.47 24.80 11.82
CA ARG A 64 -2.55 26.00 12.64
C ARG A 64 -3.75 26.90 12.34
N VAL A 65 -4.27 26.87 11.10
CA VAL A 65 -5.35 27.76 10.65
C VAL A 65 -6.73 27.37 11.18
N ASP A 66 -6.97 26.08 11.40
CA ASP A 66 -8.30 25.55 11.76
C ASP A 66 -8.26 24.40 12.77
N GLU A 67 -7.10 24.12 13.35
CA GLU A 67 -6.87 23.09 14.38
C GLU A 67 -7.15 21.64 13.92
N ARG A 68 -7.42 21.41 12.62
CA ARG A 68 -7.72 20.08 12.08
C ARG A 68 -6.50 19.15 12.16
N ALA A 69 -6.78 17.87 12.36
CA ALA A 69 -5.76 16.83 12.29
C ALA A 69 -5.34 16.60 10.84
N VAL A 70 -4.04 16.62 10.58
CA VAL A 70 -3.43 16.32 9.28
C VAL A 70 -2.20 15.44 9.49
N TRP A 71 -1.69 14.83 8.42
CA TRP A 71 -0.54 13.95 8.49
C TRP A 71 0.57 14.45 7.58
N LEU A 72 1.73 14.74 8.17
CA LEU A 72 2.96 14.98 7.42
C LEU A 72 3.68 13.64 7.23
N LYS A 73 3.85 13.21 5.99
CA LYS A 73 4.56 11.98 5.61
C LYS A 73 5.85 12.36 4.90
N VAL A 74 6.98 11.77 5.34
CA VAL A 74 8.30 12.03 4.76
C VAL A 74 8.99 10.70 4.45
N THR A 75 9.53 10.57 3.24
CA THR A 75 10.25 9.38 2.75
C THR A 75 11.65 9.78 2.26
N PRO A 76 12.67 8.90 2.42
CA PRO A 76 13.99 9.16 1.86
C PRO A 76 14.06 9.03 0.33
N ASP A 77 12.99 8.55 -0.32
CA ASP A 77 12.95 8.33 -1.76
C ASP A 77 11.96 9.30 -2.42
N PRO A 78 12.45 10.33 -3.14
CA PRO A 78 11.62 11.30 -3.87
C PRO A 78 10.65 10.66 -4.87
N GLN A 79 11.05 9.55 -5.49
CA GLN A 79 10.21 8.83 -6.45
C GLN A 79 8.96 8.24 -5.76
N VAL A 80 9.12 7.68 -4.56
CA VAL A 80 7.99 7.16 -3.77
C VAL A 80 7.01 8.28 -3.43
N ALA A 81 7.50 9.46 -3.06
CA ALA A 81 6.63 10.61 -2.79
C ALA A 81 5.92 11.11 -4.06
N ALA A 82 6.62 11.13 -5.20
CA ALA A 82 6.05 11.55 -6.47
C ALA A 82 4.95 10.60 -6.95
N GLU A 83 5.18 9.29 -6.89
CA GLU A 83 4.20 8.27 -7.24
C GLU A 83 2.92 8.40 -6.37
N GLU A 84 3.10 8.54 -5.06
CA GLU A 84 1.99 8.68 -4.11
C GLU A 84 1.23 10.00 -4.32
N ALA A 85 1.94 11.12 -4.52
CA ALA A 85 1.32 12.42 -4.77
C ALA A 85 0.46 12.39 -6.05
N GLU A 86 0.99 11.83 -7.13
CA GLU A 86 0.28 11.73 -8.41
C GLU A 86 -0.97 10.85 -8.29
N ALA A 87 -0.88 9.73 -7.61
CA ALA A 87 -2.03 8.86 -7.39
C ALA A 87 -3.11 9.50 -6.54
N LEU A 88 -2.73 10.15 -5.43
CA LEU A 88 -3.69 10.83 -4.56
C LEU A 88 -4.38 12.01 -5.29
N ALA A 89 -3.66 12.74 -6.13
CA ALA A 89 -4.25 13.76 -7.00
C ALA A 89 -5.21 13.13 -8.03
N GLY A 90 -4.85 11.96 -8.58
CA GLY A 90 -5.73 11.21 -9.48
C GLY A 90 -7.06 10.79 -8.83
N TRP A 91 -7.07 10.58 -7.52
CA TRP A 91 -8.26 10.23 -6.73
C TRP A 91 -8.88 11.41 -5.98
N GLU A 92 -8.56 12.65 -6.31
CA GLU A 92 -9.10 13.84 -5.59
C GLU A 92 -10.63 13.92 -5.57
N ARG A 93 -11.30 13.25 -6.52
CA ARG A 93 -12.78 13.24 -6.64
C ARG A 93 -13.49 12.28 -5.69
N THR A 94 -12.77 11.40 -4.99
CA THR A 94 -13.39 10.47 -4.04
C THR A 94 -12.97 10.74 -2.60
N ALA A 95 -13.91 10.54 -1.67
CA ALA A 95 -13.63 10.55 -0.24
C ALA A 95 -13.21 9.16 0.30
N SER A 96 -13.03 8.16 -0.57
CA SER A 96 -12.58 6.82 -0.20
C SER A 96 -11.05 6.67 -0.25
N VAL A 97 -10.32 7.78 -0.44
CA VAL A 97 -8.87 7.88 -0.31
C VAL A 97 -8.53 9.10 0.55
N ALA A 98 -7.47 9.03 1.34
CA ALA A 98 -6.99 10.17 2.12
C ALA A 98 -6.61 11.34 1.19
N GLY A 99 -7.14 12.53 1.48
CA GLY A 99 -6.91 13.71 0.65
C GLY A 99 -5.47 14.20 0.68
N LEU A 100 -4.93 14.61 -0.47
CA LEU A 100 -3.65 15.28 -0.59
C LEU A 100 -3.84 16.78 -0.40
N LEU A 101 -3.23 17.38 0.62
CA LEU A 101 -3.29 18.81 0.90
C LEU A 101 -2.13 19.58 0.30
N ALA A 102 -0.94 19.01 0.32
CA ALA A 102 0.26 19.55 -0.29
C ALA A 102 1.27 18.43 -0.58
N ALA A 103 2.17 18.66 -1.54
CA ALA A 103 3.27 17.77 -1.87
C ALA A 103 4.55 18.55 -2.19
N ASP A 104 5.66 17.98 -1.76
CA ASP A 104 7.02 18.35 -2.20
C ASP A 104 7.76 17.04 -2.49
N PRO A 105 7.58 16.45 -3.69
CA PRO A 105 8.25 15.19 -4.02
C PRO A 105 9.77 15.30 -3.99
N GLY A 106 10.34 16.46 -4.33
CA GLY A 106 11.79 16.71 -4.26
C GLY A 106 12.34 16.57 -2.85
N ALA A 107 11.57 16.98 -1.85
CA ALA A 107 11.86 16.77 -0.44
C ALA A 107 11.36 15.41 0.09
N GLY A 108 10.76 14.58 -0.75
CA GLY A 108 10.16 13.31 -0.32
C GLY A 108 8.96 13.49 0.62
N ALA A 109 8.18 14.58 0.49
CA ALA A 109 7.20 14.97 1.52
C ALA A 109 5.79 15.14 0.98
N LEU A 110 4.80 14.72 1.79
CA LEU A 110 3.37 14.87 1.54
C LEU A 110 2.67 15.39 2.79
N LEU A 111 1.69 16.26 2.61
CA LEU A 111 0.73 16.63 3.64
C LEU A 111 -0.64 16.05 3.27
N LEU A 112 -1.17 15.22 4.15
CA LEU A 112 -2.40 14.47 3.92
C LEU A 112 -3.48 14.93 4.89
N ASP A 113 -4.73 14.92 4.44
CA ASP A 113 -5.88 15.20 5.30
C ASP A 113 -6.04 14.08 6.34
N GLY A 114 -6.56 14.44 7.50
CA GLY A 114 -6.87 13.49 8.57
C GLY A 114 -8.16 12.72 8.28
N VAL A 115 -8.12 11.41 8.39
CA VAL A 115 -9.31 10.57 8.36
C VAL A 115 -9.87 10.44 9.76
N GLU A 116 -11.13 10.79 9.98
CA GLU A 116 -11.79 10.67 11.27
C GLU A 116 -13.02 9.76 11.19
N PRO A 117 -13.22 8.82 12.13
CA PRO A 117 -12.42 8.58 13.34
C PRO A 117 -11.05 7.94 13.08
N GLY A 118 -10.74 7.49 11.86
CA GLY A 118 -9.45 6.96 11.45
C GLY A 118 -9.07 5.62 12.10
N THR A 119 -10.07 4.82 12.49
CA THR A 119 -9.82 3.51 13.10
C THR A 119 -9.38 2.51 12.02
N PRO A 120 -8.21 1.84 12.16
CA PRO A 120 -7.77 0.83 11.20
C PRO A 120 -8.79 -0.32 11.08
N VAL A 121 -9.03 -0.80 9.86
CA VAL A 121 -9.95 -1.93 9.60
C VAL A 121 -9.30 -3.26 9.95
N ARG A 122 -7.99 -3.34 9.96
CA ARG A 122 -7.26 -4.55 10.33
C ARG A 122 -7.68 -5.07 11.70
N GLY A 123 -8.11 -6.34 11.75
CA GLY A 123 -8.59 -6.99 12.97
C GLY A 123 -10.00 -6.56 13.40
N GLN A 124 -10.70 -5.80 12.58
CA GLN A 124 -12.09 -5.41 12.76
C GLN A 124 -12.99 -6.22 11.82
N GLU A 125 -14.25 -6.37 12.18
CA GLU A 125 -15.27 -6.88 11.25
C GLU A 125 -15.52 -5.85 10.14
N TRP A 126 -15.77 -6.32 8.93
CA TRP A 126 -16.11 -5.50 7.78
C TRP A 126 -17.12 -6.23 6.89
N GLU A 127 -17.94 -5.46 6.20
CA GLU A 127 -18.96 -6.00 5.30
C GLU A 127 -18.45 -6.01 3.85
N PRO A 128 -18.70 -7.09 3.07
CA PRO A 128 -18.34 -7.14 1.65
C PRO A 128 -18.81 -5.93 0.84
N ALA A 129 -20.00 -5.41 1.16
CA ALA A 129 -20.54 -4.22 0.52
C ALA A 129 -19.70 -2.95 0.76
N GLN A 130 -19.06 -2.81 1.93
CA GLN A 130 -18.16 -1.68 2.23
C GLN A 130 -16.88 -1.76 1.38
N VAL A 131 -16.31 -2.97 1.29
CA VAL A 131 -15.12 -3.21 0.44
C VAL A 131 -15.46 -3.01 -1.04
N ALA A 132 -16.60 -3.50 -1.49
CA ALA A 132 -17.07 -3.30 -2.85
C ALA A 132 -17.24 -1.81 -3.18
N ALA A 133 -17.79 -1.02 -2.25
CA ALA A 133 -17.91 0.43 -2.43
C ALA A 133 -16.53 1.08 -2.55
N LEU A 134 -15.56 0.72 -1.70
CA LEU A 134 -14.18 1.20 -1.79
C LEU A 134 -13.56 0.88 -3.15
N LEU A 135 -13.59 -0.40 -3.56
CA LEU A 135 -13.01 -0.85 -4.83
C LEU A 135 -13.65 -0.14 -6.03
N ARG A 136 -14.98 0.02 -6.02
CA ARG A 136 -15.70 0.74 -7.07
C ARG A 136 -15.27 2.21 -7.14
N GLU A 137 -15.25 2.91 -6.01
CA GLU A 137 -14.88 4.33 -5.97
C GLU A 137 -13.44 4.56 -6.43
N LEU A 138 -12.49 3.69 -6.09
CA LEU A 138 -11.11 3.77 -6.59
C LEU A 138 -11.05 3.61 -8.12
N ARG A 139 -11.84 2.69 -8.69
CA ARG A 139 -11.88 2.42 -10.14
C ARG A 139 -12.54 3.57 -10.91
N GLU A 140 -13.66 4.10 -10.40
CA GLU A 140 -14.46 5.15 -11.07
C GLU A 140 -13.86 6.55 -10.94
N SER A 141 -13.08 6.80 -9.87
CA SER A 141 -12.52 8.13 -9.58
C SER A 141 -11.11 8.32 -10.12
N GLY A 142 -10.43 7.25 -10.53
CA GLY A 142 -9.11 7.32 -11.13
C GLY A 142 -9.12 8.04 -12.49
N PRO A 143 -7.94 8.41 -13.01
CA PRO A 143 -7.84 9.03 -14.32
C PRO A 143 -8.25 8.07 -15.44
N ASP A 144 -8.95 8.58 -16.44
CA ASP A 144 -9.45 7.80 -17.59
C ASP A 144 -8.35 7.49 -18.62
N GLN A 145 -7.21 8.18 -18.54
CA GLN A 145 -6.12 8.06 -19.50
C GLN A 145 -4.85 7.53 -18.86
N ALA A 146 -4.11 6.74 -19.62
CA ALA A 146 -2.81 6.26 -19.22
C ALA A 146 -1.84 7.42 -18.90
N PRO A 147 -0.92 7.22 -17.94
CA PRO A 147 0.09 8.19 -17.59
C PRO A 147 0.89 8.65 -18.82
N GLY A 148 1.05 9.97 -18.98
CA GLY A 148 1.83 10.56 -20.05
C GLY A 148 3.33 10.62 -19.76
N GLU A 149 4.09 11.22 -20.70
CA GLU A 149 5.50 11.52 -20.46
C GLU A 149 5.66 12.41 -19.24
N GLY A 150 6.62 12.04 -18.36
CA GLY A 150 6.88 12.76 -17.10
C GLY A 150 6.07 12.29 -15.92
N SER A 151 5.12 11.37 -16.07
CA SER A 151 4.42 10.75 -14.96
C SER A 151 5.38 9.99 -14.03
N ALA A 152 5.15 10.10 -12.73
CA ALA A 152 5.86 9.31 -11.73
C ALA A 152 5.35 7.87 -11.66
N LEU A 153 4.09 7.63 -12.06
CA LEU A 153 3.46 6.31 -11.98
C LEU A 153 4.18 5.28 -12.85
N ARG A 154 4.40 4.10 -12.28
CA ARG A 154 5.03 2.97 -12.95
C ARG A 154 3.98 1.94 -13.37
N PRO A 155 4.25 1.14 -14.42
CA PRO A 155 3.42 -0.01 -14.74
C PRO A 155 3.31 -0.99 -13.56
N LEU A 156 2.16 -1.66 -13.40
CA LEU A 156 1.94 -2.67 -12.34
C LEU A 156 2.99 -3.79 -12.39
N ALA A 157 3.47 -4.16 -13.57
CA ALA A 157 4.55 -5.12 -13.73
C ALA A 157 5.84 -4.70 -12.99
N HIS A 158 6.13 -3.39 -12.91
CA HIS A 158 7.26 -2.88 -12.11
C HIS A 158 7.03 -3.11 -10.62
N ARG A 159 5.83 -2.81 -10.11
CA ARG A 159 5.44 -3.07 -8.72
C ARG A 159 5.56 -4.55 -8.36
N VAL A 160 5.02 -5.43 -9.20
CA VAL A 160 5.13 -6.90 -9.08
C VAL A 160 6.60 -7.32 -9.02
N GLY A 161 7.41 -6.83 -9.96
CA GLY A 161 8.85 -7.10 -10.00
C GLY A 161 9.59 -6.73 -8.72
N LEU A 162 9.25 -5.56 -8.13
CA LEU A 162 9.78 -5.08 -6.85
C LEU A 162 9.41 -5.99 -5.69
N LEU A 163 8.13 -6.36 -5.55
CA LEU A 163 7.63 -7.20 -4.47
C LEU A 163 8.33 -8.58 -4.46
N PHE A 164 8.36 -9.25 -5.59
CA PHE A 164 9.04 -10.54 -5.71
C PHE A 164 10.57 -10.42 -5.58
N GLY A 165 11.16 -9.35 -6.09
CA GLY A 165 12.59 -9.07 -5.90
C GLY A 165 12.98 -8.92 -4.43
N LEU A 166 12.15 -8.24 -3.64
CA LEU A 166 12.33 -8.11 -2.20
C LEU A 166 12.18 -9.47 -1.47
N ALA A 167 11.17 -10.25 -1.85
CA ALA A 167 10.94 -11.57 -1.27
C ALA A 167 12.10 -12.54 -1.57
N LEU A 168 12.57 -12.58 -2.81
CA LEU A 168 13.69 -13.41 -3.25
C LEU A 168 15.00 -13.03 -2.53
N ARG A 169 15.30 -11.74 -2.38
CA ARG A 169 16.48 -11.30 -1.60
C ARG A 169 16.41 -11.70 -0.13
N ARG A 170 15.21 -11.83 0.43
CA ARG A 170 14.97 -12.24 1.83
C ARG A 170 14.82 -13.75 1.99
N ALA A 171 14.67 -14.50 0.90
CA ALA A 171 14.43 -15.94 0.95
C ALA A 171 15.61 -16.73 1.54
N GLY A 172 16.81 -16.15 1.62
CA GLY A 172 17.95 -16.77 2.31
C GLY A 172 18.15 -18.27 2.01
N PRO A 173 18.76 -19.04 2.93
CA PRO A 173 18.96 -20.47 2.77
C PRO A 173 17.72 -21.34 3.05
N ASP A 174 16.51 -20.79 3.01
CA ASP A 174 15.25 -21.51 3.30
C ASP A 174 14.90 -22.63 2.30
N GLY A 175 15.87 -22.98 1.48
CA GLY A 175 15.86 -24.11 0.55
C GLY A 175 15.47 -23.72 -0.88
N PRO A 176 15.98 -24.50 -1.84
CA PRO A 176 15.76 -24.27 -3.27
C PRO A 176 14.28 -24.26 -3.65
N ASP A 177 13.43 -24.97 -2.93
CA ASP A 177 11.99 -25.05 -3.21
C ASP A 177 11.23 -23.74 -2.99
N ALA A 178 11.59 -22.95 -1.97
CA ALA A 178 10.96 -21.65 -1.71
C ALA A 178 11.31 -20.65 -2.83
N GLU A 179 12.56 -20.64 -3.26
CA GLU A 179 13.01 -19.79 -4.36
C GLU A 179 12.36 -20.17 -5.69
N ILE A 180 12.27 -21.46 -6.01
CA ILE A 180 11.61 -21.97 -7.22
C ILE A 180 10.13 -21.54 -7.23
N ARG A 181 9.41 -21.73 -6.12
CA ARG A 181 8.01 -21.27 -5.99
C ARG A 181 7.86 -19.77 -6.22
N LEU A 182 8.72 -18.96 -5.58
CA LEU A 182 8.67 -17.50 -5.77
C LEU A 182 8.99 -17.07 -7.21
N ARG A 183 9.93 -17.72 -7.88
CA ARG A 183 10.26 -17.44 -9.30
C ARG A 183 9.10 -17.79 -10.23
N ARG A 184 8.44 -18.94 -10.00
CA ARG A 184 7.26 -19.36 -10.78
C ARG A 184 6.09 -18.40 -10.55
N ALA A 185 5.78 -18.09 -9.31
CA ALA A 185 4.74 -17.15 -8.92
C ALA A 185 4.99 -15.75 -9.52
N ARG A 186 6.25 -15.28 -9.53
CA ARG A 186 6.64 -14.03 -10.20
C ARG A 186 6.34 -14.04 -11.69
N ALA A 187 6.66 -15.13 -12.39
CA ALA A 187 6.39 -15.22 -13.82
C ALA A 187 4.89 -15.11 -14.11
N GLN A 188 4.06 -15.86 -13.39
CA GLN A 188 2.60 -15.79 -13.49
C GLN A 188 2.05 -14.39 -13.18
N ALA A 189 2.53 -13.73 -12.12
CA ALA A 189 2.10 -12.39 -11.76
C ALA A 189 2.50 -11.35 -12.83
N LEU A 190 3.65 -11.49 -13.47
CA LEU A 190 4.07 -10.61 -14.57
C LEU A 190 3.25 -10.83 -15.85
N GLU A 191 2.86 -12.07 -16.15
CA GLU A 191 1.93 -12.38 -17.25
C GLU A 191 0.54 -11.75 -17.01
N LEU A 192 0.01 -11.86 -15.79
CA LEU A 192 -1.23 -11.18 -15.41
C LEU A 192 -1.12 -9.66 -15.55
N ALA A 193 -0.04 -9.06 -15.07
CA ALA A 193 0.18 -7.62 -15.20
C ALA A 193 0.25 -7.15 -16.66
N ALA A 194 0.78 -7.99 -17.56
CA ALA A 194 0.89 -7.69 -18.99
C ALA A 194 -0.39 -7.96 -19.79
N SER A 195 -1.28 -8.82 -19.30
CA SER A 195 -2.51 -9.25 -19.98
C SER A 195 -3.78 -8.61 -19.46
N ALA A 196 -3.68 -7.45 -18.78
CA ALA A 196 -4.85 -6.74 -18.24
C ALA A 196 -5.82 -6.36 -19.38
N PRO A 197 -7.12 -6.73 -19.29
CA PRO A 197 -8.11 -6.38 -20.31
C PRO A 197 -8.43 -4.90 -20.33
N GLY A 198 -8.16 -4.20 -19.25
CA GLY A 198 -8.24 -2.76 -19.09
C GLY A 198 -7.20 -2.31 -18.09
N ALA A 199 -6.72 -1.08 -18.20
CA ALA A 199 -5.73 -0.54 -17.29
C ALA A 199 -6.28 0.71 -16.59
N GLY A 200 -5.94 0.87 -15.31
CA GLY A 200 -6.33 2.01 -14.50
C GLY A 200 -5.30 2.28 -13.41
N LEU A 201 -5.59 3.29 -12.60
CA LEU A 201 -4.82 3.57 -11.41
C LEU A 201 -5.11 2.52 -10.33
N VAL A 202 -4.07 1.87 -9.85
CA VAL A 202 -4.10 0.80 -8.85
C VAL A 202 -3.48 1.32 -7.56
N HIS A 203 -4.13 1.06 -6.42
CA HIS A 203 -3.57 1.40 -5.09
C HIS A 203 -2.31 0.60 -4.79
N GLY A 204 -2.28 -0.66 -5.19
CA GLY A 204 -1.10 -1.53 -5.17
C GLY A 204 -0.67 -2.06 -3.80
N ASP A 205 -1.39 -1.69 -2.71
CA ASP A 205 -1.13 -2.15 -1.34
C ASP A 205 -2.41 -2.08 -0.49
N LEU A 206 -3.57 -2.48 -1.06
CA LEU A 206 -4.90 -2.23 -0.51
C LEU A 206 -5.34 -3.31 0.50
N HIS A 207 -4.48 -3.64 1.46
CA HIS A 207 -4.83 -4.55 2.55
C HIS A 207 -5.51 -3.81 3.73
N ALA A 208 -6.17 -4.56 4.61
CA ALA A 208 -6.97 -4.02 5.72
C ALA A 208 -6.20 -3.09 6.69
N ALA A 209 -4.86 -3.17 6.76
CA ALA A 209 -4.06 -2.25 7.57
C ALA A 209 -3.86 -0.88 6.91
N ASN A 210 -4.05 -0.78 5.59
CA ASN A 210 -3.99 0.46 4.81
C ASN A 210 -5.39 1.01 4.51
N VAL A 211 -6.40 0.58 5.28
CA VAL A 211 -7.77 1.10 5.18
C VAL A 211 -8.26 1.50 6.56
N LEU A 212 -8.81 2.70 6.63
CA LEU A 212 -9.37 3.29 7.85
C LEU A 212 -10.90 3.40 7.74
N ARG A 213 -11.58 3.40 8.89
CA ARG A 213 -12.98 3.83 8.96
C ARG A 213 -13.01 5.37 9.02
N GLY A 214 -13.62 5.95 8.03
CA GLY A 214 -13.92 7.37 7.95
C GLY A 214 -15.34 7.72 8.38
N PRO A 215 -15.80 8.92 8.03
CA PRO A 215 -17.13 9.41 8.39
C PRO A 215 -18.24 8.48 7.90
N GLY A 216 -19.24 8.22 8.75
CA GLY A 216 -20.36 7.34 8.42
C GLY A 216 -20.01 5.86 8.22
N GLY A 217 -18.80 5.42 8.65
CA GLY A 217 -18.34 4.05 8.48
C GLY A 217 -17.79 3.74 7.09
N ARG A 218 -17.62 4.73 6.23
CA ARG A 218 -16.96 4.59 4.92
C ARG A 218 -15.55 4.06 5.09
N LEU A 219 -15.12 3.20 4.18
CA LEU A 219 -13.72 2.78 4.12
C LEU A 219 -12.90 3.81 3.33
N VAL A 220 -11.74 4.18 3.88
CA VAL A 220 -10.83 5.17 3.32
C VAL A 220 -9.44 4.56 3.19
N ALA A 221 -8.94 4.45 1.98
CA ALA A 221 -7.61 3.94 1.68
C ALA A 221 -6.53 4.98 2.02
N ILE A 222 -5.40 4.49 2.53
CA ILE A 222 -4.22 5.27 2.86
C ILE A 222 -2.95 4.55 2.40
N ASP A 223 -1.83 5.25 2.32
CA ASP A 223 -0.49 4.71 2.02
C ASP A 223 -0.42 3.91 0.71
N PRO A 224 -0.89 4.43 -0.43
CA PRO A 224 -0.81 3.73 -1.68
C PRO A 224 0.63 3.44 -2.08
N ARG A 225 0.81 2.34 -2.80
CA ARG A 225 2.00 1.99 -3.56
C ARG A 225 1.62 1.91 -5.03
N PRO A 226 1.28 3.05 -5.61
CA PRO A 226 0.47 3.10 -6.81
C PRO A 226 1.18 2.53 -8.02
N ALA A 227 0.38 2.07 -8.95
CA ALA A 227 0.83 1.62 -10.24
C ALA A 227 -0.26 1.89 -11.29
N TRP A 228 0.12 1.87 -12.56
CA TRP A 228 -0.81 1.84 -13.66
C TRP A 228 -0.92 0.42 -14.21
N GLY A 229 -2.12 -0.16 -14.23
CA GLY A 229 -2.31 -1.54 -14.70
C GLY A 229 -3.67 -2.10 -14.36
N ASP A 230 -3.70 -3.38 -14.03
CA ASP A 230 -4.89 -4.16 -13.75
C ASP A 230 -5.58 -3.76 -12.43
N PRO A 231 -6.78 -3.14 -12.47
CA PRO A 231 -7.46 -2.73 -11.24
C PRO A 231 -7.96 -3.91 -10.40
N ASP A 232 -8.06 -5.12 -10.95
CA ASP A 232 -8.46 -6.31 -10.19
C ASP A 232 -7.41 -6.74 -9.17
N PHE A 233 -6.16 -6.26 -9.32
CA PHE A 233 -5.10 -6.46 -8.35
C PHE A 233 -5.46 -5.97 -6.94
N ASP A 234 -6.15 -4.84 -6.81
CA ASP A 234 -6.52 -4.27 -5.51
C ASP A 234 -7.60 -5.06 -4.76
N ALA A 235 -8.31 -5.96 -5.43
CA ALA A 235 -9.29 -6.84 -4.78
C ALA A 235 -8.66 -8.07 -4.10
N VAL A 236 -7.39 -8.41 -4.38
CA VAL A 236 -6.77 -9.67 -3.98
C VAL A 236 -6.63 -9.81 -2.47
N ASP A 237 -6.15 -8.78 -1.79
CA ASP A 237 -6.00 -8.82 -0.34
C ASP A 237 -7.35 -9.04 0.37
N TRP A 238 -8.42 -8.42 -0.15
CA TRP A 238 -9.78 -8.57 0.38
C TRP A 238 -10.40 -9.93 0.04
N ALA A 239 -10.09 -10.49 -1.12
CA ALA A 239 -10.48 -11.84 -1.49
C ALA A 239 -9.83 -12.88 -0.57
N LEU A 240 -8.61 -12.63 -0.12
CA LEU A 240 -7.84 -13.52 0.74
C LEU A 240 -8.02 -13.23 2.24
N GLU A 241 -8.60 -12.09 2.65
CA GLU A 241 -8.71 -11.75 4.07
C GLU A 241 -9.63 -12.73 4.82
N GLY A 242 -9.09 -13.42 5.83
CA GLY A 242 -9.80 -14.42 6.62
C GLY A 242 -10.11 -15.74 5.87
N VAL A 243 -9.63 -15.91 4.64
CA VAL A 243 -9.88 -17.11 3.82
C VAL A 243 -8.71 -18.09 3.95
N SER A 244 -9.03 -19.38 4.10
CA SER A 244 -8.05 -20.46 4.26
C SER A 244 -8.38 -21.73 3.47
N THR A 245 -9.39 -21.67 2.56
CA THR A 245 -9.75 -22.79 1.66
C THR A 245 -10.00 -22.29 0.24
N PRO A 246 -9.79 -23.15 -0.79
CA PRO A 246 -10.06 -22.79 -2.19
C PRO A 246 -11.53 -22.46 -2.45
N GLU A 247 -12.45 -23.14 -1.77
CA GLU A 247 -13.90 -22.92 -1.91
C GLU A 247 -14.27 -21.52 -1.40
N ALA A 248 -13.80 -21.16 -0.20
CA ALA A 248 -14.05 -19.83 0.38
C ALA A 248 -13.42 -18.71 -0.47
N LEU A 249 -12.28 -18.95 -1.12
CA LEU A 249 -11.70 -17.99 -2.06
C LEU A 249 -12.60 -17.78 -3.27
N ARG A 250 -13.10 -18.87 -3.89
CA ARG A 250 -14.03 -18.77 -5.04
C ARG A 250 -15.33 -18.04 -4.67
N GLU A 251 -15.91 -18.37 -3.53
CA GLU A 251 -17.12 -17.70 -3.02
C GLU A 251 -16.87 -16.19 -2.80
N ARG A 252 -15.73 -15.83 -2.20
CA ARG A 252 -15.37 -14.44 -1.93
C ARG A 252 -15.09 -13.65 -3.22
N THR A 253 -14.38 -14.21 -4.19
CA THR A 253 -14.13 -13.55 -5.48
C THR A 253 -15.42 -13.36 -6.26
N ALA A 254 -16.30 -14.38 -6.30
CA ALA A 254 -17.61 -14.27 -6.94
C ALA A 254 -18.51 -13.21 -6.26
N LEU A 255 -18.51 -13.16 -4.93
CA LEU A 255 -19.27 -12.15 -4.18
C LEU A 255 -18.79 -10.73 -4.50
N LEU A 256 -17.48 -10.49 -4.47
CA LEU A 256 -16.92 -9.15 -4.81
C LEU A 256 -17.22 -8.77 -6.25
N ALA A 257 -17.08 -9.69 -7.21
CA ALA A 257 -17.41 -9.45 -8.61
C ALA A 257 -18.90 -9.15 -8.83
N GLY A 258 -19.78 -9.77 -8.05
CA GLY A 258 -21.21 -9.44 -8.08
C GLY A 258 -21.57 -8.06 -7.53
N LEU A 259 -20.69 -7.47 -6.71
CA LEU A 259 -20.90 -6.18 -6.07
C LEU A 259 -20.12 -5.02 -6.75
N VAL A 260 -19.06 -5.32 -7.50
CA VAL A 260 -18.17 -4.31 -8.11
C VAL A 260 -18.28 -4.42 -9.64
N PRO A 261 -18.90 -3.45 -10.33
CA PRO A 261 -18.98 -3.46 -11.79
C PRO A 261 -17.59 -3.55 -12.45
N GLY A 262 -17.47 -4.46 -13.41
CA GLY A 262 -16.22 -4.65 -14.18
C GLY A 262 -15.09 -5.36 -13.41
N LEU A 263 -15.32 -5.87 -12.19
CA LEU A 263 -14.39 -6.77 -11.51
C LEU A 263 -14.58 -8.19 -12.04
N ASP A 264 -13.49 -8.83 -12.45
CA ASP A 264 -13.48 -10.20 -12.96
C ASP A 264 -13.06 -11.19 -11.86
N ALA A 265 -14.01 -12.05 -11.44
CA ALA A 265 -13.76 -13.03 -10.37
C ALA A 265 -12.64 -14.01 -10.71
N ASP A 266 -12.55 -14.47 -11.96
CA ASP A 266 -11.52 -15.42 -12.40
C ASP A 266 -10.16 -14.74 -12.41
N ARG A 267 -10.12 -13.46 -12.76
CA ARG A 267 -8.88 -12.68 -12.75
C ARG A 267 -8.38 -12.39 -11.34
N VAL A 268 -9.26 -11.99 -10.41
CA VAL A 268 -8.90 -11.85 -8.98
C VAL A 268 -8.42 -13.19 -8.42
N HIS A 269 -9.08 -14.29 -8.78
CA HIS A 269 -8.66 -15.62 -8.38
C HIS A 269 -7.27 -15.97 -8.93
N ALA A 270 -7.00 -15.69 -10.22
CA ALA A 270 -5.68 -15.89 -10.82
C ALA A 270 -4.59 -15.05 -10.14
N TRP A 271 -4.88 -13.78 -9.81
CA TRP A 271 -3.98 -12.94 -9.04
C TRP A 271 -3.72 -13.52 -7.64
N ALA A 272 -4.75 -14.02 -6.93
CA ALA A 272 -4.58 -14.65 -5.62
C ALA A 272 -3.63 -15.86 -5.69
N HIS A 273 -3.75 -16.68 -6.75
CA HIS A 273 -2.83 -17.79 -7.01
C HIS A 273 -1.40 -17.31 -7.27
N ALA A 274 -1.22 -16.31 -8.13
CA ALA A 274 0.09 -15.77 -8.45
C ALA A 274 0.78 -15.10 -7.24
N LEU A 275 0.02 -14.52 -6.29
CA LEU A 275 0.57 -13.86 -5.13
C LEU A 275 0.68 -14.77 -3.89
N GLY A 276 0.08 -15.96 -3.90
CA GLY A 276 0.00 -16.86 -2.74
C GLY A 276 1.36 -17.14 -2.10
N ALA A 277 2.35 -17.55 -2.89
CA ALA A 277 3.72 -17.81 -2.39
C ALA A 277 4.39 -16.55 -1.82
N LEU A 278 4.16 -15.38 -2.41
CA LEU A 278 4.68 -14.10 -1.93
C LEU A 278 4.08 -13.74 -0.56
N LEU A 279 2.76 -13.87 -0.42
CA LEU A 279 2.02 -13.55 0.81
C LEU A 279 2.33 -14.53 1.94
N ALA A 280 2.59 -15.80 1.63
CA ALA A 280 3.00 -16.81 2.60
C ALA A 280 4.45 -16.64 3.08
N ALA A 281 5.33 -16.05 2.28
CA ALA A 281 6.77 -16.05 2.52
C ALA A 281 7.20 -15.51 3.90
N PRO A 282 6.62 -14.43 4.48
CA PRO A 282 6.99 -13.97 5.82
C PRO A 282 6.68 -14.99 6.92
N ALA A 283 5.49 -15.60 6.89
CA ALA A 283 5.05 -16.58 7.88
C ALA A 283 5.84 -17.90 7.74
N ALA A 284 6.05 -18.37 6.53
CA ALA A 284 6.84 -19.55 6.25
C ALA A 284 8.29 -19.40 6.75
N ARG A 285 8.94 -18.25 6.52
CA ARG A 285 10.28 -17.96 7.07
C ARG A 285 10.33 -17.92 8.59
N ALA A 286 9.25 -17.49 9.23
CA ALA A 286 9.13 -17.53 10.69
C ALA A 286 8.84 -18.93 11.23
N GLY A 287 8.77 -19.95 10.36
CA GLY A 287 8.47 -21.34 10.73
C GLY A 287 7.00 -21.59 11.05
N HIS A 288 6.09 -20.70 10.64
CA HIS A 288 4.67 -20.90 10.82
C HIS A 288 4.16 -21.94 9.83
N ASP A 289 3.46 -22.96 10.34
CA ASP A 289 2.78 -24.02 9.58
C ASP A 289 1.30 -24.07 9.97
N ASP A 290 0.64 -22.91 10.00
CA ASP A 290 -0.80 -22.82 10.23
C ASP A 290 -1.60 -23.06 8.94
N ALA A 291 -2.93 -23.20 9.09
CA ALA A 291 -3.84 -23.48 7.98
C ALA A 291 -3.77 -22.41 6.89
N ARG A 292 -3.62 -21.14 7.27
CA ARG A 292 -3.52 -20.03 6.32
C ARG A 292 -2.20 -20.08 5.53
N THR A 293 -1.08 -20.31 6.20
CA THR A 293 0.24 -20.41 5.55
C THR A 293 0.26 -21.55 4.55
N ARG A 294 -0.27 -22.75 4.94
CA ARG A 294 -0.40 -23.90 4.04
C ARG A 294 -1.31 -23.61 2.85
N PHE A 295 -2.47 -22.98 3.09
CA PHE A 295 -3.39 -22.57 2.04
C PHE A 295 -2.71 -21.66 1.01
N LEU A 296 -2.06 -20.57 1.47
CA LEU A 296 -1.38 -19.62 0.60
C LEU A 296 -0.25 -20.27 -0.21
N LEU A 297 0.54 -21.17 0.40
CA LEU A 297 1.56 -21.94 -0.30
C LEU A 297 0.95 -22.89 -1.35
N GLY A 298 -0.22 -23.44 -1.07
CA GLY A 298 -0.97 -24.32 -1.98
C GLY A 298 -1.56 -23.61 -3.20
N LEU A 299 -1.78 -22.27 -3.13
CA LEU A 299 -2.27 -21.50 -4.28
C LEU A 299 -1.21 -21.42 -5.41
N GLY A 300 0.07 -21.39 -5.08
CA GLY A 300 1.18 -21.25 -6.05
C GLY A 300 1.75 -22.59 -6.55
N GLY A 301 1.08 -23.71 -6.29
CA GLY A 301 1.51 -25.08 -6.62
C GLY A 301 1.21 -25.50 -8.06
#